data_2ff98e89fe1ef3bebcb681f808e1c04f
#
_entry.id   2ff98e89fe1ef3bebcb681f808e1c04f
#
_cell.length_a   1.000
_cell.length_b   1.000
_cell.length_c   1.000
_cell.angle_alpha   90.00
_cell.angle_beta   90.00
_cell.angle_gamma   90.00
#
_symmetry.space_group_name_H-M   'P 1'
#
loop_
_entity.id
_entity.type
_entity.pdbx_description
1 polymer ?
#
loop_
_entity_poly.entity_id
_entity_poly.type
_entity_poly.pdbx_seq_one_letter_code
_entity_poly.pdbx_strand_id
1 'polypeptide(L)'
;MNYNVLKNQSTSTVENILLNRGIKKSDIQHYLHTTDEDINNYLSFGVENIVAGINLVKDAVKNNKSMLVVVDADCDGYTSAALWMNYFYLAFEDYYFNIHYFIHSGKQHGLNDCIEEAKNYDIIILPDSSSNDYSYHKILKDLGKQILIMDHHEAERKSEYAIVINNQLSDYPNKDLSGVGVTWQFCRALDDMFSISYADRLLDLVALGNTADMMSLKSIETKHLIWKGFKRKNIKNPFIYGMIDKNNFSLNKADYKSYNGLDVTPMGAAFFIAPFVNAMVRSGTQEEKEILFKSMLISEAFKEVPSTKRGHKIGDKERIVDQALRICTNVKNRQTKAQDNCVALLEKMIEEKNLLKDKVLLFLLEPGQIDKNVAGLAANKIMAKYQRPVCVLTKVIKDGEISYQGSARGYDAGGVNNFKDICTESKAIMYAEGHQSAFGLGIPFCYPGAEEVQGEELYLFRDYTNEVLKDMSDKPIYTVDYEFNGKESNEPAIIIEIAEMNDFWGKDLDRPHVLVKFKMSDVRFAVMKSNTLKFTLPNNISIIKFGGTDEEIQELENNLDIEITAVCKCNENEWGGYVSAQLILEDYEIQKIPHRKLDASFF
;
A
#
# COMPACT_ATOMS: atom_id res chain seq x y z
N MET A 1 27.07 -4.43 3.14
CA MET A 1 26.10 -3.41 2.69
C MET A 1 26.40 -3.07 1.24
N ASN A 2 25.37 -3.02 0.36
CA ASN A 2 25.55 -2.62 -1.04
C ASN A 2 24.79 -1.31 -1.27
N TYR A 3 25.41 -0.36 -1.98
CA TYR A 3 24.77 0.92 -2.26
C TYR A 3 25.24 1.55 -3.58
N ASN A 4 24.36 2.31 -4.20
CA ASN A 4 24.63 3.13 -5.37
C ASN A 4 24.38 4.60 -5.03
N VAL A 5 25.40 5.44 -5.12
CA VAL A 5 25.27 6.88 -4.91
C VAL A 5 24.84 7.54 -6.22
N LEU A 6 23.72 8.22 -6.21
CA LEU A 6 23.22 8.98 -7.35
C LEU A 6 24.01 10.27 -7.54
N LYS A 7 24.10 10.74 -8.79
CA LYS A 7 24.75 12.00 -9.09
C LYS A 7 23.86 13.19 -8.72
N ASN A 8 24.45 14.21 -8.12
CA ASN A 8 23.75 15.47 -7.93
C ASN A 8 23.49 16.14 -9.29
N GLN A 9 22.22 16.42 -9.58
CA GLN A 9 21.74 17.01 -10.83
C GLN A 9 21.32 18.49 -10.65
N SER A 10 21.17 18.94 -9.40
CA SER A 10 20.80 20.31 -9.02
C SER A 10 21.45 20.74 -7.72
N THR A 11 21.59 22.04 -7.52
CA THR A 11 22.00 22.66 -6.25
C THR A 11 20.85 22.78 -5.24
N SER A 12 19.60 22.69 -5.69
CA SER A 12 18.40 22.60 -4.83
C SER A 12 18.19 21.15 -4.37
N THR A 13 18.08 20.92 -3.08
CA THR A 13 17.86 19.60 -2.48
C THR A 13 16.59 18.97 -3.03
N VAL A 14 15.48 19.69 -2.99
CA VAL A 14 14.16 19.21 -3.45
C VAL A 14 14.20 18.88 -4.94
N GLU A 15 14.74 19.79 -5.78
CA GLU A 15 14.87 19.56 -7.22
C GLU A 15 15.74 18.33 -7.51
N ASN A 16 16.88 18.18 -6.83
CA ASN A 16 17.78 17.06 -7.02
C ASN A 16 17.09 15.71 -6.74
N ILE A 17 16.34 15.61 -5.64
CA ILE A 17 15.64 14.38 -5.27
C ILE A 17 14.53 14.07 -6.29
N LEU A 18 13.75 15.06 -6.72
CA LEU A 18 12.69 14.84 -7.71
C LEU A 18 13.27 14.41 -9.07
N LEU A 19 14.40 14.97 -9.49
CA LEU A 19 15.15 14.52 -10.68
C LEU A 19 15.60 13.05 -10.52
N ASN A 20 16.15 12.69 -9.37
CA ASN A 20 16.56 11.32 -9.06
C ASN A 20 15.37 10.33 -9.07
N ARG A 21 14.15 10.79 -8.82
CA ARG A 21 12.90 10.01 -8.92
C ARG A 21 12.31 10.01 -10.33
N GLY A 22 12.97 10.68 -11.30
CA GLY A 22 12.58 10.71 -12.71
C GLY A 22 11.54 11.77 -13.08
N ILE A 23 11.26 12.73 -12.19
CA ILE A 23 10.48 13.93 -12.58
C ILE A 23 11.36 14.76 -13.49
N LYS A 24 10.85 15.14 -14.66
CA LYS A 24 11.61 15.94 -15.63
C LYS A 24 11.85 17.35 -15.09
N LYS A 25 13.01 17.92 -15.39
CA LYS A 25 13.37 19.28 -14.94
C LYS A 25 12.35 20.35 -15.34
N SER A 26 11.78 20.24 -16.54
CA SER A 26 10.72 21.13 -17.03
C SER A 26 9.45 21.10 -16.17
N ASP A 27 9.18 19.96 -15.52
CA ASP A 27 7.90 19.68 -14.87
C ASP A 27 7.97 19.91 -13.35
N ILE A 28 9.18 20.08 -12.77
CA ILE A 28 9.37 20.16 -11.31
C ILE A 28 8.56 21.30 -10.70
N GLN A 29 8.61 22.51 -11.25
CA GLN A 29 7.86 23.65 -10.68
C GLN A 29 6.36 23.40 -10.74
N HIS A 30 5.87 22.84 -11.82
CA HIS A 30 4.48 22.42 -11.96
C HIS A 30 4.13 21.31 -10.97
N TYR A 31 4.99 20.30 -10.86
CA TYR A 31 4.82 19.20 -9.91
C TYR A 31 4.76 19.67 -8.44
N LEU A 32 5.55 20.67 -8.07
CA LEU A 32 5.53 21.25 -6.72
C LEU A 32 4.25 22.06 -6.43
N HIS A 33 3.68 22.70 -7.45
CA HIS A 33 2.58 23.67 -7.33
C HIS A 33 1.35 23.27 -8.15
N THR A 34 0.85 22.03 -7.91
CA THR A 34 -0.34 21.51 -8.60
C THR A 34 -1.61 22.30 -8.25
N THR A 35 -2.51 22.41 -9.22
CA THR A 35 -3.78 23.12 -9.12
C THR A 35 -4.94 22.29 -9.63
N ASP A 36 -6.18 22.80 -9.52
CA ASP A 36 -7.35 22.11 -10.06
C ASP A 36 -7.35 22.00 -11.60
N GLU A 37 -6.49 22.78 -12.29
CA GLU A 37 -6.28 22.67 -13.74
C GLU A 37 -5.53 21.39 -14.13
N ASP A 38 -4.89 20.72 -13.17
CA ASP A 38 -4.20 19.43 -13.36
C ASP A 38 -5.15 18.23 -13.37
N ILE A 39 -6.41 18.46 -13.04
CA ILE A 39 -7.45 17.43 -13.06
C ILE A 39 -7.90 17.24 -14.50
N ASN A 40 -7.71 16.04 -15.02
CA ASN A 40 -8.08 15.71 -16.39
C ASN A 40 -9.59 15.82 -16.61
N ASN A 41 -9.98 16.04 -17.87
CA ASN A 41 -11.37 16.08 -18.25
C ASN A 41 -11.96 14.68 -18.27
N TYR A 42 -13.05 14.46 -17.54
CA TYR A 42 -13.77 13.17 -17.49
C TYR A 42 -14.27 12.70 -18.87
N LEU A 43 -14.47 13.60 -19.84
CA LEU A 43 -14.87 13.22 -21.20
C LEU A 43 -13.79 12.36 -21.89
N SER A 44 -12.55 12.37 -21.43
CA SER A 44 -11.47 11.52 -21.95
C SER A 44 -11.66 10.02 -21.64
N PHE A 45 -12.56 9.64 -20.75
CA PHE A 45 -13.00 8.23 -20.59
C PHE A 45 -13.82 7.73 -21.79
N GLY A 46 -14.19 8.63 -22.69
CA GLY A 46 -15.06 8.39 -23.86
C GLY A 46 -16.42 9.06 -23.69
N VAL A 47 -16.67 10.04 -24.53
CA VAL A 47 -17.92 10.86 -24.48
C VAL A 47 -19.16 9.97 -24.48
N GLU A 48 -19.20 8.94 -25.31
CA GLU A 48 -20.35 8.03 -25.42
C GLU A 48 -20.64 7.30 -24.10
N ASN A 49 -19.60 6.79 -23.43
CA ASN A 49 -19.73 6.07 -22.16
C ASN A 49 -20.19 7.02 -21.03
N ILE A 50 -19.61 8.22 -20.95
CA ILE A 50 -20.01 9.24 -19.98
C ILE A 50 -21.47 9.63 -20.21
N VAL A 51 -21.88 9.93 -21.44
CA VAL A 51 -23.27 10.28 -21.77
C VAL A 51 -24.23 9.13 -21.50
N ALA A 52 -23.84 7.89 -21.83
CA ALA A 52 -24.66 6.72 -21.53
C ALA A 52 -24.84 6.52 -20.02
N GLY A 53 -23.78 6.67 -19.23
CA GLY A 53 -23.83 6.60 -17.76
C GLY A 53 -24.71 7.71 -17.16
N ILE A 54 -24.57 8.95 -17.63
CA ILE A 54 -25.42 10.08 -17.20
C ILE A 54 -26.91 9.79 -17.51
N ASN A 55 -27.21 9.29 -18.71
CA ASN A 55 -28.58 8.95 -19.09
C ASN A 55 -29.14 7.80 -18.25
N LEU A 56 -28.31 6.82 -17.89
CA LEU A 56 -28.67 5.74 -16.97
C LEU A 56 -29.09 6.31 -15.61
N VAL A 57 -28.28 7.20 -15.04
CA VAL A 57 -28.60 7.85 -13.75
C VAL A 57 -29.87 8.70 -13.84
N LYS A 58 -30.01 9.50 -14.91
CA LYS A 58 -31.26 10.30 -15.13
C LYS A 58 -32.49 9.43 -15.21
N ASP A 59 -32.42 8.32 -15.92
CA ASP A 59 -33.51 7.37 -16.07
C ASP A 59 -33.83 6.68 -14.73
N ALA A 60 -32.81 6.30 -13.96
CA ALA A 60 -32.95 5.71 -12.64
C ALA A 60 -33.69 6.62 -11.67
N VAL A 61 -33.22 7.85 -11.54
CA VAL A 61 -33.83 8.84 -10.64
C VAL A 61 -35.28 9.18 -11.08
N LYS A 62 -35.50 9.41 -12.40
CA LYS A 62 -36.81 9.76 -12.93
C LYS A 62 -37.85 8.65 -12.75
N ASN A 63 -37.46 7.40 -12.98
CA ASN A 63 -38.36 6.24 -12.97
C ASN A 63 -38.26 5.40 -11.69
N ASN A 64 -37.58 5.92 -10.68
CA ASN A 64 -37.42 5.30 -9.36
C ASN A 64 -36.92 3.85 -9.42
N LYS A 65 -35.92 3.56 -10.31
CA LYS A 65 -35.36 2.23 -10.49
C LYS A 65 -34.49 1.83 -9.30
N SER A 66 -34.53 0.54 -8.94
CA SER A 66 -33.68 -0.01 -7.89
C SER A 66 -32.23 -0.14 -8.36
N MET A 67 -31.29 0.13 -7.45
CA MET A 67 -29.85 0.12 -7.74
C MET A 67 -29.10 -0.70 -6.69
N LEU A 68 -28.22 -1.60 -7.14
CA LEU A 68 -27.29 -2.33 -6.29
C LEU A 68 -25.87 -1.82 -6.52
N VAL A 69 -25.20 -1.39 -5.47
CA VAL A 69 -23.75 -1.05 -5.47
C VAL A 69 -22.97 -2.23 -4.91
N VAL A 70 -22.06 -2.80 -5.69
CA VAL A 70 -21.19 -3.87 -5.23
C VAL A 70 -19.93 -3.25 -4.61
N VAL A 71 -19.65 -3.59 -3.35
CA VAL A 71 -18.51 -3.06 -2.59
C VAL A 71 -17.34 -4.03 -2.78
N ASP A 72 -16.35 -3.63 -3.55
CA ASP A 72 -15.18 -4.48 -3.81
C ASP A 72 -14.36 -4.74 -2.54
N ALA A 73 -13.61 -5.86 -2.52
CA ALA A 73 -13.08 -6.44 -1.29
C ALA A 73 -11.71 -5.88 -0.87
N ASP A 74 -11.54 -4.55 -0.93
CA ASP A 74 -10.38 -3.84 -0.39
C ASP A 74 -10.71 -2.38 0.01
N CYS A 75 -9.68 -1.58 0.31
CA CYS A 75 -9.87 -0.20 0.76
C CYS A 75 -10.35 0.72 -0.36
N ASP A 76 -9.87 0.53 -1.61
CA ASP A 76 -10.32 1.35 -2.74
C ASP A 76 -11.78 1.04 -3.09
N GLY A 77 -12.17 -0.25 -3.11
CA GLY A 77 -13.55 -0.65 -3.33
C GLY A 77 -14.51 -0.09 -2.26
N TYR A 78 -14.12 -0.11 -0.98
CA TYR A 78 -14.92 0.49 0.10
C TYR A 78 -15.05 2.00 -0.06
N THR A 79 -13.97 2.70 -0.41
CA THR A 79 -14.01 4.16 -0.62
C THR A 79 -14.77 4.52 -1.88
N SER A 80 -14.66 3.73 -2.95
CA SER A 80 -15.39 3.90 -4.21
C SER A 80 -16.89 3.76 -4.03
N ALA A 81 -17.33 2.68 -3.38
CA ALA A 81 -18.74 2.45 -3.08
C ALA A 81 -19.29 3.48 -2.09
N ALA A 82 -18.53 3.84 -1.04
CA ALA A 82 -18.92 4.87 -0.10
C ALA A 82 -19.03 6.26 -0.76
N LEU A 83 -18.13 6.57 -1.70
CA LEU A 83 -18.20 7.81 -2.48
C LEU A 83 -19.50 7.87 -3.29
N TRP A 84 -19.84 6.79 -4.03
CA TRP A 84 -21.08 6.69 -4.79
C TRP A 84 -22.31 6.86 -3.90
N MET A 85 -22.41 6.12 -2.80
CA MET A 85 -23.52 6.19 -1.85
C MET A 85 -23.67 7.59 -1.25
N ASN A 86 -22.57 8.20 -0.81
CA ASN A 86 -22.58 9.54 -0.23
C ASN A 86 -22.93 10.62 -1.26
N TYR A 87 -22.46 10.48 -2.51
CA TYR A 87 -22.82 11.39 -3.59
C TYR A 87 -24.34 11.39 -3.83
N PHE A 88 -24.95 10.21 -3.91
CA PHE A 88 -26.41 10.11 -4.09
C PHE A 88 -27.19 10.61 -2.88
N TYR A 89 -26.71 10.37 -1.67
CA TYR A 89 -27.32 10.94 -0.46
C TYR A 89 -27.31 12.48 -0.49
N LEU A 90 -26.24 13.09 -1.00
CA LEU A 90 -26.12 14.54 -1.08
C LEU A 90 -26.88 15.16 -2.27
N ALA A 91 -26.91 14.47 -3.41
CA ALA A 91 -27.41 15.00 -4.67
C ALA A 91 -28.87 14.62 -4.96
N PHE A 92 -29.32 13.47 -4.47
CA PHE A 92 -30.61 12.86 -4.80
C PHE A 92 -31.22 12.19 -3.57
N GLU A 93 -31.45 12.94 -2.48
CA GLU A 93 -31.86 12.41 -1.18
C GLU A 93 -33.16 11.57 -1.27
N ASP A 94 -34.17 12.03 -2.01
CA ASP A 94 -35.42 11.30 -2.19
C ASP A 94 -35.24 9.95 -2.91
N TYR A 95 -34.26 9.85 -3.80
CA TYR A 95 -33.97 8.62 -4.55
C TYR A 95 -33.00 7.68 -3.79
N TYR A 96 -32.23 8.20 -2.84
CA TYR A 96 -31.19 7.45 -2.12
C TYR A 96 -31.70 6.14 -1.50
N PHE A 97 -32.96 6.10 -1.05
CA PHE A 97 -33.56 4.91 -0.44
C PHE A 97 -33.77 3.73 -1.40
N ASN A 98 -33.66 3.93 -2.71
CA ASN A 98 -33.71 2.88 -3.72
C ASN A 98 -32.31 2.31 -4.05
N ILE A 99 -31.27 2.79 -3.36
CA ILE A 99 -29.90 2.32 -3.54
C ILE A 99 -29.54 1.37 -2.40
N HIS A 100 -29.17 0.18 -2.77
CA HIS A 100 -28.71 -0.88 -1.88
C HIS A 100 -27.24 -1.19 -2.13
N TYR A 101 -26.58 -1.90 -1.23
CA TYR A 101 -25.21 -2.32 -1.42
C TYR A 101 -25.02 -3.79 -1.06
N PHE A 102 -24.03 -4.42 -1.67
CA PHE A 102 -23.59 -5.78 -1.38
C PHE A 102 -22.13 -5.77 -0.94
N ILE A 103 -21.82 -6.43 0.18
CA ILE A 103 -20.48 -6.57 0.71
C ILE A 103 -20.07 -8.04 0.60
N HIS A 104 -18.95 -8.31 -0.08
CA HIS A 104 -18.39 -9.66 -0.24
C HIS A 104 -18.05 -10.32 1.10
N SER A 105 -18.33 -11.62 1.21
CA SER A 105 -18.04 -12.38 2.44
C SER A 105 -16.54 -12.65 2.65
N GLY A 106 -15.75 -12.74 1.55
CA GLY A 106 -14.32 -13.01 1.54
C GLY A 106 -13.52 -11.95 0.80
N LYS A 107 -12.57 -12.41 -0.01
CA LYS A 107 -11.71 -11.59 -0.89
C LYS A 107 -12.18 -11.68 -2.35
N GLN A 108 -13.44 -11.89 -2.55
CA GLN A 108 -14.02 -11.91 -3.88
C GLN A 108 -14.06 -10.50 -4.45
N HIS A 109 -13.98 -10.43 -5.76
CA HIS A 109 -14.07 -9.21 -6.54
C HIS A 109 -15.17 -9.34 -7.58
N GLY A 110 -15.81 -8.24 -7.94
CA GLY A 110 -16.78 -8.16 -9.02
C GLY A 110 -18.07 -8.97 -8.77
N LEU A 111 -18.57 -9.64 -9.81
CA LEU A 111 -19.92 -10.22 -9.83
C LEU A 111 -20.01 -11.68 -9.37
N ASN A 112 -18.90 -12.37 -9.17
CA ASN A 112 -18.87 -13.82 -9.01
C ASN A 112 -19.82 -14.36 -7.91
N ASP A 113 -19.74 -13.82 -6.70
CA ASP A 113 -20.55 -14.29 -5.56
C ASP A 113 -21.81 -13.44 -5.29
N CYS A 114 -22.01 -12.35 -6.03
CA CYS A 114 -23.19 -11.49 -5.89
C CYS A 114 -24.18 -11.58 -7.07
N ILE A 115 -23.93 -12.41 -8.07
CA ILE A 115 -24.74 -12.49 -9.29
C ILE A 115 -26.22 -12.78 -8.99
N GLU A 116 -26.52 -13.66 -8.02
CA GLU A 116 -27.90 -13.99 -7.68
C GLU A 116 -28.61 -12.81 -7.00
N GLU A 117 -27.91 -12.06 -6.15
CA GLU A 117 -28.45 -10.84 -5.55
C GLU A 117 -28.66 -9.75 -6.61
N ALA A 118 -27.70 -9.58 -7.52
CA ALA A 118 -27.75 -8.58 -8.59
C ALA A 118 -28.98 -8.73 -9.51
N LYS A 119 -29.49 -9.94 -9.70
CA LYS A 119 -30.71 -10.18 -10.50
C LYS A 119 -31.96 -9.50 -9.93
N ASN A 120 -31.97 -9.13 -8.66
CA ASN A 120 -33.13 -8.52 -7.98
C ASN A 120 -33.24 -7.00 -8.24
N TYR A 121 -32.22 -6.36 -8.83
CA TYR A 121 -32.17 -4.92 -9.03
C TYR A 121 -32.25 -4.56 -10.51
N ASP A 122 -32.68 -3.33 -10.81
CA ASP A 122 -32.77 -2.83 -12.19
C ASP A 122 -31.40 -2.42 -12.73
N ILE A 123 -30.56 -1.87 -11.85
CA ILE A 123 -29.25 -1.31 -12.18
C ILE A 123 -28.20 -1.87 -11.22
N ILE A 124 -27.06 -2.29 -11.76
CA ILE A 124 -25.90 -2.76 -11.01
C ILE A 124 -24.76 -1.77 -11.21
N ILE A 125 -24.23 -1.24 -10.12
CA ILE A 125 -23.10 -0.31 -10.08
C ILE A 125 -21.89 -1.05 -9.52
N LEU A 126 -20.82 -1.03 -10.28
CA LEU A 126 -19.57 -1.74 -10.00
C LEU A 126 -18.43 -0.73 -9.93
N PRO A 127 -18.27 -0.03 -8.78
CA PRO A 127 -17.13 0.84 -8.57
C PRO A 127 -15.92 -0.01 -8.18
N ASP A 128 -14.78 0.21 -8.85
CA ASP A 128 -13.50 -0.44 -8.60
C ASP A 128 -13.41 -1.93 -8.95
N SER A 129 -14.27 -2.45 -9.81
CA SER A 129 -14.21 -3.86 -10.19
C SER A 129 -14.97 -4.19 -11.48
N SER A 130 -14.85 -5.45 -11.89
CA SER A 130 -15.66 -6.12 -12.92
C SER A 130 -15.36 -5.78 -14.38
N SER A 131 -14.30 -5.06 -14.73
CA SER A 131 -13.98 -4.79 -16.14
C SER A 131 -13.82 -6.07 -16.99
N ASN A 132 -13.51 -7.22 -16.36
CA ASN A 132 -13.29 -8.51 -17.03
C ASN A 132 -14.44 -9.54 -16.87
N ASP A 133 -15.53 -9.19 -16.21
CA ASP A 133 -16.64 -10.10 -15.87
C ASP A 133 -17.65 -10.31 -17.02
N TYR A 134 -17.19 -10.41 -18.26
CA TYR A 134 -18.01 -10.43 -19.50
C TYR A 134 -19.16 -11.43 -19.46
N SER A 135 -18.95 -12.63 -18.92
CA SER A 135 -19.98 -13.67 -18.84
C SER A 135 -21.13 -13.27 -17.90
N TYR A 136 -20.82 -12.67 -16.77
CA TYR A 136 -21.83 -12.17 -15.82
C TYR A 136 -22.55 -10.94 -16.36
N HIS A 137 -21.83 -10.04 -17.06
CA HIS A 137 -22.47 -8.89 -17.75
C HIS A 137 -23.50 -9.38 -18.77
N LYS A 138 -23.16 -10.41 -19.54
CA LYS A 138 -24.11 -10.99 -20.52
C LYS A 138 -25.34 -11.56 -19.83
N ILE A 139 -25.18 -12.34 -18.74
CA ILE A 139 -26.29 -12.91 -17.98
C ILE A 139 -27.22 -11.80 -17.48
N LEU A 140 -26.69 -10.75 -16.86
CA LEU A 140 -27.51 -9.64 -16.36
C LEU A 140 -28.20 -8.86 -17.49
N LYS A 141 -27.50 -8.63 -18.61
CA LYS A 141 -28.05 -7.97 -19.79
C LYS A 141 -29.20 -8.76 -20.40
N ASP A 142 -29.05 -10.10 -20.53
CA ASP A 142 -30.10 -10.98 -21.05
C ASP A 142 -31.35 -10.98 -20.14
N LEU A 143 -31.19 -10.65 -18.84
CA LEU A 143 -32.27 -10.43 -17.87
C LEU A 143 -32.82 -9.00 -17.89
N GLY A 144 -32.38 -8.16 -18.83
CA GLY A 144 -32.83 -6.77 -18.95
C GLY A 144 -32.25 -5.80 -17.93
N LYS A 145 -31.19 -6.20 -17.19
CA LYS A 145 -30.52 -5.34 -16.22
C LYS A 145 -29.57 -4.39 -16.90
N GLN A 146 -29.34 -3.23 -16.29
CA GLN A 146 -28.39 -2.23 -16.75
C GLN A 146 -27.14 -2.25 -15.83
N ILE A 147 -25.96 -2.10 -16.40
CA ILE A 147 -24.69 -2.23 -15.66
C ILE A 147 -23.85 -0.99 -15.94
N LEU A 148 -23.34 -0.38 -14.87
CA LEU A 148 -22.37 0.71 -14.91
C LEU A 148 -21.11 0.28 -14.13
N ILE A 149 -19.99 0.25 -14.82
CA ILE A 149 -18.66 -0.08 -14.30
C ILE A 149 -17.82 1.19 -14.27
N MET A 150 -17.24 1.50 -13.12
CA MET A 150 -16.28 2.59 -12.91
C MET A 150 -15.03 1.99 -12.29
N ASP A 151 -14.09 1.61 -13.11
CA ASP A 151 -12.99 0.73 -12.74
C ASP A 151 -11.65 1.23 -13.31
N HIS A 152 -10.54 0.73 -12.76
CA HIS A 152 -9.19 1.10 -13.17
C HIS A 152 -8.31 -0.12 -13.47
N HIS A 153 -8.81 -1.32 -13.25
CA HIS A 153 -8.07 -2.55 -13.52
C HIS A 153 -7.84 -2.76 -15.02
N GLU A 154 -6.72 -3.40 -15.35
CA GLU A 154 -6.43 -3.83 -16.71
C GLU A 154 -7.50 -4.82 -17.20
N ALA A 155 -7.94 -4.64 -18.43
CA ALA A 155 -8.90 -5.51 -19.05
C ALA A 155 -8.57 -5.68 -20.55
N GLU A 156 -8.92 -6.83 -21.12
CA GLU A 156 -8.64 -7.12 -22.52
C GLU A 156 -9.43 -6.22 -23.47
N ARG A 157 -10.66 -5.88 -23.10
CA ARG A 157 -11.59 -5.09 -23.93
C ARG A 157 -12.71 -4.47 -23.08
N LYS A 158 -13.40 -3.49 -23.64
CA LYS A 158 -14.67 -3.01 -23.07
C LYS A 158 -15.76 -4.06 -23.24
N SER A 159 -16.61 -4.25 -22.24
CA SER A 159 -17.80 -5.07 -22.34
C SER A 159 -18.84 -4.42 -23.24
N GLU A 160 -19.44 -5.19 -24.15
CA GLU A 160 -20.59 -4.76 -24.97
C GLU A 160 -21.94 -4.82 -24.24
N TYR A 161 -21.93 -5.41 -23.03
CA TYR A 161 -23.14 -5.61 -22.21
C TYR A 161 -23.28 -4.59 -21.07
N ALA A 162 -22.25 -3.77 -20.84
CA ALA A 162 -22.19 -2.79 -19.75
C ALA A 162 -21.69 -1.44 -20.25
N ILE A 163 -22.04 -0.37 -19.53
CA ILE A 163 -21.39 0.93 -19.66
C ILE A 163 -20.09 0.86 -18.88
N VAL A 164 -18.94 1.03 -19.55
CA VAL A 164 -17.60 0.89 -18.94
C VAL A 164 -16.87 2.22 -18.98
N ILE A 165 -16.59 2.75 -17.80
CA ILE A 165 -15.76 3.93 -17.55
C ILE A 165 -14.49 3.42 -16.88
N ASN A 166 -13.39 3.34 -17.64
CA ASN A 166 -12.13 2.76 -17.17
C ASN A 166 -10.97 3.52 -17.83
N ASN A 167 -10.02 3.99 -17.01
CA ASN A 167 -8.87 4.75 -17.49
C ASN A 167 -7.91 3.89 -18.33
N GLN A 168 -7.76 2.58 -18.05
CA GLN A 168 -6.90 1.70 -18.83
C GLN A 168 -7.46 1.47 -20.25
N LEU A 169 -8.78 1.40 -20.39
CA LEU A 169 -9.50 1.11 -21.64
C LEU A 169 -9.91 2.36 -22.43
N SER A 170 -9.46 3.54 -22.07
CA SER A 170 -9.86 4.81 -22.69
C SER A 170 -8.65 5.71 -22.97
N ASP A 171 -8.89 6.87 -23.57
CA ASP A 171 -7.87 7.91 -23.81
C ASP A 171 -7.63 8.79 -22.57
N TYR A 172 -8.13 8.37 -21.41
CA TYR A 172 -7.89 9.12 -20.16
C TYR A 172 -6.39 9.18 -19.88
N PRO A 173 -5.79 10.39 -19.73
CA PRO A 173 -4.34 10.54 -19.71
C PRO A 173 -3.67 9.87 -18.51
N ASN A 174 -4.34 9.90 -17.35
CA ASN A 174 -3.81 9.35 -16.11
C ASN A 174 -4.19 7.88 -15.95
N LYS A 175 -3.20 6.99 -16.11
CA LYS A 175 -3.37 5.55 -15.88
C LYS A 175 -3.17 5.15 -14.41
N ASP A 176 -2.63 6.06 -13.61
CA ASP A 176 -2.40 5.90 -12.17
C ASP A 176 -3.53 6.53 -11.34
N LEU A 177 -4.77 6.32 -11.71
CA LEU A 177 -5.96 6.75 -10.98
C LEU A 177 -6.74 5.52 -10.55
N SER A 178 -7.01 5.37 -9.25
CA SER A 178 -7.72 4.22 -8.69
C SER A 178 -9.23 4.26 -8.94
N GLY A 179 -9.94 3.18 -8.60
CA GLY A 179 -11.39 3.06 -8.82
C GLY A 179 -12.19 4.17 -8.16
N VAL A 180 -11.81 4.64 -6.95
CA VAL A 180 -12.47 5.80 -6.34
C VAL A 180 -12.24 7.09 -7.12
N GLY A 181 -11.07 7.24 -7.72
CA GLY A 181 -10.76 8.38 -8.58
C GLY A 181 -11.61 8.37 -9.86
N VAL A 182 -11.78 7.20 -10.50
CA VAL A 182 -12.66 7.02 -11.67
C VAL A 182 -14.13 7.31 -11.29
N THR A 183 -14.59 6.76 -10.15
CA THR A 183 -15.94 7.00 -9.63
C THR A 183 -16.18 8.49 -9.36
N TRP A 184 -15.20 9.17 -8.75
CA TRP A 184 -15.29 10.61 -8.49
C TRP A 184 -15.35 11.44 -9.77
N GLN A 185 -14.55 11.09 -10.79
CA GLN A 185 -14.60 11.78 -12.09
C GLN A 185 -15.98 11.65 -12.75
N PHE A 186 -16.61 10.47 -12.62
CA PHE A 186 -17.98 10.31 -13.11
C PHE A 186 -19.00 11.12 -12.28
N CYS A 187 -18.83 11.22 -10.96
CA CYS A 187 -19.65 12.09 -10.13
C CYS A 187 -19.51 13.58 -10.53
N ARG A 188 -18.32 14.03 -10.96
CA ARG A 188 -18.14 15.38 -11.53
C ARG A 188 -18.94 15.58 -12.84
N ALA A 189 -18.99 14.55 -13.69
CA ALA A 189 -19.82 14.60 -14.88
C ALA A 189 -21.32 14.73 -14.54
N LEU A 190 -21.75 14.11 -13.44
CA LEU A 190 -23.12 14.29 -12.92
C LEU A 190 -23.31 15.70 -12.34
N ASP A 191 -22.33 16.22 -11.59
CA ASP A 191 -22.37 17.60 -11.06
C ASP A 191 -22.59 18.62 -12.19
N ASP A 192 -21.82 18.51 -13.27
CA ASP A 192 -21.93 19.40 -14.42
C ASP A 192 -23.31 19.25 -15.12
N MET A 193 -23.79 18.01 -15.29
CA MET A 193 -25.09 17.75 -15.94
C MET A 193 -26.26 18.29 -15.14
N PHE A 194 -26.22 18.17 -13.79
CA PHE A 194 -27.33 18.61 -12.92
C PHE A 194 -27.13 20.02 -12.36
N SER A 195 -26.02 20.70 -12.72
CA SER A 195 -25.64 22.03 -12.21
C SER A 195 -25.57 22.07 -10.68
N ILE A 196 -24.96 21.06 -10.08
CA ILE A 196 -24.72 20.91 -8.63
C ILE A 196 -23.20 20.80 -8.36
N SER A 197 -22.79 20.68 -7.10
CA SER A 197 -21.37 20.61 -6.71
C SER A 197 -21.21 19.80 -5.42
N TYR A 198 -21.25 18.49 -5.56
CA TYR A 198 -21.14 17.56 -4.43
C TYR A 198 -19.92 16.63 -4.52
N ALA A 199 -19.42 16.33 -5.73
CA ALA A 199 -18.29 15.43 -5.91
C ALA A 199 -17.05 15.84 -5.10
N ASP A 200 -16.70 17.14 -5.11
CA ASP A 200 -15.52 17.67 -4.39
C ASP A 200 -15.66 17.63 -2.86
N ARG A 201 -16.86 17.40 -2.32
CA ARG A 201 -17.05 17.20 -0.87
C ARG A 201 -16.54 15.84 -0.38
N LEU A 202 -16.22 14.92 -1.29
CA LEU A 202 -15.86 13.53 -1.04
C LEU A 202 -14.40 13.22 -1.39
N LEU A 203 -13.57 14.26 -1.53
CA LEU A 203 -12.15 14.14 -1.93
C LEU A 203 -11.27 13.40 -0.91
N ASP A 204 -11.67 13.34 0.35
CA ASP A 204 -10.97 12.55 1.37
C ASP A 204 -11.07 11.04 1.11
N LEU A 205 -12.20 10.56 0.61
CA LEU A 205 -12.36 9.18 0.14
C LEU A 205 -11.46 8.92 -1.08
N VAL A 206 -11.41 9.87 -2.04
CA VAL A 206 -10.54 9.79 -3.22
C VAL A 206 -9.07 9.70 -2.82
N ALA A 207 -8.65 10.53 -1.86
CA ALA A 207 -7.28 10.52 -1.38
C ALA A 207 -6.93 9.20 -0.69
N LEU A 208 -7.84 8.65 0.12
CA LEU A 208 -7.62 7.40 0.83
C LEU A 208 -7.53 6.21 -0.13
N GLY A 209 -8.46 6.06 -1.10
CA GLY A 209 -8.44 4.95 -2.04
C GLY A 209 -7.20 4.97 -2.94
N ASN A 210 -6.87 6.12 -3.57
CA ASN A 210 -5.64 6.24 -4.37
C ASN A 210 -4.37 5.90 -3.57
N THR A 211 -4.33 6.28 -2.28
CA THR A 211 -3.20 5.95 -1.41
C THR A 211 -3.17 4.47 -1.05
N ALA A 212 -4.33 3.88 -0.76
CA ALA A 212 -4.46 2.49 -0.34
C ALA A 212 -4.14 1.50 -1.45
N ASP A 213 -4.49 1.85 -2.69
CA ASP A 213 -4.22 1.06 -3.88
C ASP A 213 -2.86 1.39 -4.53
N MET A 214 -2.02 2.14 -3.80
CA MET A 214 -0.64 2.43 -4.19
C MET A 214 -0.52 3.07 -5.58
N MET A 215 -1.38 4.03 -5.90
CA MET A 215 -1.30 4.78 -7.15
C MET A 215 -0.05 5.66 -7.19
N SER A 216 0.56 5.77 -8.36
CA SER A 216 1.83 6.48 -8.54
C SER A 216 1.73 7.96 -8.22
N LEU A 217 2.56 8.44 -7.29
CA LEU A 217 2.67 9.87 -6.96
C LEU A 217 3.45 10.65 -8.02
N LYS A 218 4.02 10.01 -9.04
CA LYS A 218 4.58 10.71 -10.21
C LYS A 218 3.49 11.31 -11.09
N SER A 219 2.29 10.74 -11.08
CA SER A 219 1.14 11.33 -11.75
C SER A 219 0.72 12.62 -11.04
N ILE A 220 0.75 13.74 -11.78
CA ILE A 220 0.42 15.08 -11.26
C ILE A 220 -1.01 15.11 -10.73
N GLU A 221 -1.97 14.56 -11.48
CA GLU A 221 -3.37 14.51 -11.06
C GLU A 221 -3.56 13.66 -9.80
N THR A 222 -3.01 12.46 -9.75
CA THR A 222 -3.12 11.57 -8.58
C THR A 222 -2.54 12.21 -7.34
N LYS A 223 -1.31 12.79 -7.44
CA LYS A 223 -0.71 13.56 -6.37
C LYS A 223 -1.60 14.72 -5.93
N HIS A 224 -2.12 15.50 -6.90
CA HIS A 224 -2.99 16.65 -6.61
C HIS A 224 -4.23 16.23 -5.83
N LEU A 225 -4.91 15.18 -6.28
CA LEU A 225 -6.13 14.66 -5.62
C LEU A 225 -5.85 14.16 -4.21
N ILE A 226 -4.76 13.42 -4.00
CA ILE A 226 -4.35 12.96 -2.66
C ILE A 226 -4.06 14.17 -1.75
N TRP A 227 -3.27 15.13 -2.20
CA TRP A 227 -2.96 16.32 -1.41
C TRP A 227 -4.19 17.17 -1.12
N LYS A 228 -5.05 17.40 -2.14
CA LYS A 228 -6.30 18.16 -1.98
C LYS A 228 -7.23 17.47 -0.98
N GLY A 229 -7.40 16.14 -1.09
CA GLY A 229 -8.28 15.37 -0.21
C GLY A 229 -7.81 15.31 1.24
N PHE A 230 -6.49 15.22 1.49
CA PHE A 230 -5.94 15.16 2.84
C PHE A 230 -5.71 16.53 3.51
N LYS A 231 -6.03 17.64 2.86
CA LYS A 231 -6.08 18.95 3.54
C LYS A 231 -7.25 19.00 4.53
N ARG A 232 -7.02 19.53 5.73
CA ARG A 232 -7.97 19.57 6.84
C ARG A 232 -9.37 20.03 6.44
N LYS A 233 -9.47 21.05 5.61
CA LYS A 233 -10.76 21.59 5.14
C LYS A 233 -11.61 20.60 4.34
N ASN A 234 -10.98 19.58 3.76
CA ASN A 234 -11.58 18.56 2.90
C ASN A 234 -11.84 17.23 3.61
N ILE A 235 -11.28 17.01 4.82
CA ILE A 235 -11.59 15.82 5.64
C ILE A 235 -13.01 15.97 6.19
N LYS A 236 -13.95 15.29 5.57
CA LYS A 236 -15.40 15.33 5.89
C LYS A 236 -15.97 13.97 6.27
N ASN A 237 -15.35 12.90 5.81
CA ASN A 237 -15.80 11.54 6.09
C ASN A 237 -15.60 11.22 7.58
N PRO A 238 -16.65 10.80 8.31
CA PRO A 238 -16.59 10.57 9.75
C PRO A 238 -15.57 9.49 10.15
N PHE A 239 -15.44 8.44 9.33
CA PHE A 239 -14.48 7.36 9.57
C PHE A 239 -13.04 7.84 9.40
N ILE A 240 -12.75 8.53 8.29
CA ILE A 240 -11.39 9.06 8.02
C ILE A 240 -10.97 10.04 9.11
N TYR A 241 -11.86 10.98 9.45
CA TYR A 241 -11.61 11.93 10.55
C TYR A 241 -11.30 11.19 11.86
N GLY A 242 -12.12 10.20 12.23
CA GLY A 242 -11.93 9.42 13.44
C GLY A 242 -10.63 8.60 13.45
N MET A 243 -10.21 8.07 12.29
CA MET A 243 -8.93 7.37 12.16
C MET A 243 -7.73 8.30 12.31
N ILE A 244 -7.79 9.51 11.75
CA ILE A 244 -6.74 10.52 11.91
C ILE A 244 -6.63 10.93 13.39
N ASP A 245 -7.74 11.26 14.04
CA ASP A 245 -7.77 11.65 15.46
C ASP A 245 -7.20 10.55 16.35
N LYS A 246 -7.63 9.31 16.15
CA LYS A 246 -7.17 8.14 16.90
C LYS A 246 -5.67 7.88 16.75
N ASN A 247 -5.12 8.09 15.57
CA ASN A 247 -3.70 7.86 15.27
C ASN A 247 -2.86 9.14 15.32
N ASN A 248 -3.40 10.23 15.83
CA ASN A 248 -2.79 11.56 15.84
C ASN A 248 -1.34 11.55 16.36
N PHE A 249 -1.07 10.82 17.45
CA PHE A 249 0.29 10.68 17.98
C PHE A 249 1.28 10.07 16.98
N SER A 250 0.86 9.04 16.24
CA SER A 250 1.72 8.36 15.25
C SER A 250 1.88 9.19 13.97
N LEU A 251 0.82 9.86 13.53
CA LEU A 251 0.82 10.72 12.34
C LEU A 251 1.63 12.00 12.52
N ASN A 252 1.82 12.46 13.76
CA ASN A 252 2.65 13.63 14.08
C ASN A 252 4.09 13.29 14.46
N LYS A 253 4.52 12.02 14.36
CA LYS A 253 5.94 11.69 14.45
C LYS A 253 6.69 12.26 13.25
N ALA A 254 7.96 12.56 13.42
CA ALA A 254 8.80 13.17 12.40
C ALA A 254 8.75 12.45 11.03
N ASP A 255 8.61 11.10 11.03
CA ASP A 255 8.51 10.31 9.78
C ASP A 255 7.21 10.51 8.99
N TYR A 256 6.14 11.01 9.62
CA TYR A 256 4.79 11.10 9.04
C TYR A 256 4.17 12.49 9.15
N LYS A 257 4.82 13.41 9.84
CA LYS A 257 4.37 14.79 10.01
C LYS A 257 4.33 15.50 8.65
N SER A 258 3.23 16.19 8.39
CA SER A 258 3.10 17.03 7.20
C SER A 258 3.73 18.41 7.42
N TYR A 259 4.37 18.92 6.37
CA TYR A 259 4.95 20.28 6.31
C TYR A 259 4.23 21.18 5.30
N ASN A 260 3.31 20.61 4.49
CA ASN A 260 2.53 21.34 3.48
C ASN A 260 1.05 21.46 3.86
N GLY A 261 0.72 21.28 5.15
CA GLY A 261 -0.62 21.50 5.70
C GLY A 261 -1.64 20.42 5.37
N LEU A 262 -1.18 19.18 5.20
CA LEU A 262 -2.04 18.00 5.19
C LEU A 262 -2.34 17.57 6.64
N ASP A 263 -3.52 17.02 6.90
CA ASP A 263 -3.84 16.38 8.19
C ASP A 263 -3.22 14.98 8.30
N VAL A 264 -2.97 14.37 7.14
CA VAL A 264 -2.28 13.09 7.03
C VAL A 264 -1.46 13.07 5.74
N THR A 265 -0.21 12.61 5.81
CA THR A 265 0.64 12.41 4.63
C THR A 265 0.22 11.13 3.88
N PRO A 266 0.55 10.95 2.59
CA PRO A 266 0.28 9.70 1.88
C PRO A 266 0.85 8.49 2.62
N MET A 267 2.09 8.55 3.12
CA MET A 267 2.70 7.49 3.93
C MET A 267 1.94 7.28 5.25
N GLY A 268 1.52 8.35 5.91
CA GLY A 268 0.70 8.27 7.13
C GLY A 268 -0.61 7.52 6.90
N ALA A 269 -1.32 7.82 5.81
CA ALA A 269 -2.55 7.12 5.42
C ALA A 269 -2.29 5.65 5.06
N ALA A 270 -1.21 5.37 4.30
CA ALA A 270 -0.82 4.01 3.90
C ALA A 270 -0.44 3.12 5.10
N PHE A 271 0.08 3.68 6.20
CA PHE A 271 0.48 2.90 7.38
C PHE A 271 -0.53 2.90 8.52
N PHE A 272 -1.33 3.98 8.69
CA PHE A 272 -2.19 4.15 9.87
C PHE A 272 -3.69 4.22 9.57
N ILE A 273 -4.12 4.20 8.30
CA ILE A 273 -5.55 4.17 7.93
C ILE A 273 -5.87 2.97 7.05
N ALA A 274 -5.31 2.89 5.85
CA ALA A 274 -5.60 1.82 4.89
C ALA A 274 -5.40 0.39 5.44
N PRO A 275 -4.36 0.08 6.26
CA PRO A 275 -4.19 -1.26 6.80
C PRO A 275 -5.28 -1.69 7.78
N PHE A 276 -5.99 -0.77 8.41
CA PHE A 276 -7.11 -1.09 9.29
C PHE A 276 -8.35 -1.47 8.48
N VAL A 277 -8.62 -0.74 7.38
CA VAL A 277 -9.68 -1.09 6.43
C VAL A 277 -9.40 -2.44 5.80
N ASN A 278 -8.20 -2.65 5.25
CA ASN A 278 -7.78 -3.90 4.63
C ASN A 278 -7.81 -5.09 5.62
N ALA A 279 -7.51 -4.86 6.91
CA ALA A 279 -7.65 -5.91 7.93
C ALA A 279 -9.10 -6.30 8.15
N MET A 280 -10.00 -5.32 8.22
CA MET A 280 -11.46 -5.55 8.35
C MET A 280 -12.00 -6.33 7.16
N VAL A 281 -11.68 -5.91 5.94
CA VAL A 281 -12.13 -6.58 4.71
C VAL A 281 -11.66 -8.03 4.64
N ARG A 282 -10.41 -8.30 5.04
CA ARG A 282 -9.79 -9.64 4.94
C ARG A 282 -10.10 -10.57 6.10
N SER A 283 -10.33 -10.04 7.29
CA SER A 283 -10.37 -10.83 8.53
C SER A 283 -11.56 -10.49 9.46
N GLY A 284 -12.40 -9.53 9.06
CA GLY A 284 -13.63 -9.18 9.76
C GLY A 284 -14.77 -10.16 9.49
N THR A 285 -15.72 -10.27 10.43
CA THR A 285 -17.01 -10.92 10.18
C THR A 285 -17.88 -10.06 9.25
N GLN A 286 -18.96 -10.60 8.72
CA GLN A 286 -19.87 -9.85 7.84
C GLN A 286 -20.45 -8.63 8.57
N GLU A 287 -20.82 -8.78 9.83
CA GLU A 287 -21.35 -7.69 10.65
C GLU A 287 -20.27 -6.61 10.92
N GLU A 288 -19.02 -7.02 11.16
CA GLU A 288 -17.90 -6.09 11.34
C GLU A 288 -17.64 -5.28 10.06
N LYS A 289 -17.66 -5.94 8.89
CA LYS A 289 -17.51 -5.28 7.58
C LYS A 289 -18.65 -4.29 7.30
N GLU A 290 -19.86 -4.66 7.64
CA GLU A 290 -21.03 -3.80 7.48
C GLU A 290 -20.95 -2.55 8.37
N ILE A 291 -20.53 -2.69 9.63
CA ILE A 291 -20.28 -1.56 10.53
C ILE A 291 -19.18 -0.64 9.98
N LEU A 292 -18.10 -1.21 9.41
CA LEU A 292 -17.08 -0.41 8.74
C LEU A 292 -17.68 0.39 7.58
N PHE A 293 -18.38 -0.27 6.66
CA PHE A 293 -18.95 0.42 5.50
C PHE A 293 -19.94 1.51 5.89
N LYS A 294 -20.86 1.21 6.81
CA LYS A 294 -21.80 2.21 7.36
C LYS A 294 -21.11 3.39 8.03
N SER A 295 -19.93 3.19 8.62
CA SER A 295 -19.18 4.29 9.24
C SER A 295 -18.59 5.28 8.22
N MET A 296 -18.46 4.87 6.94
CA MET A 296 -18.03 5.72 5.83
C MET A 296 -19.24 6.42 5.15
N LEU A 297 -20.47 6.05 5.49
CA LEU A 297 -21.68 6.66 4.93
C LEU A 297 -22.14 7.82 5.79
N ILE A 298 -22.26 9.02 5.20
CA ILE A 298 -22.71 10.25 5.89
C ILE A 298 -24.09 10.06 6.52
N SER A 299 -24.99 9.32 5.85
CA SER A 299 -26.35 9.02 6.32
C SER A 299 -26.39 8.08 7.53
N GLU A 300 -25.34 7.29 7.78
CA GLU A 300 -25.33 6.19 8.75
C GLU A 300 -24.37 6.40 9.92
N ALA A 301 -23.21 7.02 9.69
CA ALA A 301 -22.08 7.03 10.61
C ALA A 301 -22.38 7.46 12.04
N PHE A 302 -23.31 8.41 12.21
CA PHE A 302 -23.70 8.96 13.53
C PHE A 302 -24.94 8.32 14.13
N LYS A 303 -25.58 7.36 13.45
CA LYS A 303 -26.69 6.58 14.04
C LYS A 303 -26.20 5.76 15.22
N GLU A 304 -27.06 5.61 16.22
CA GLU A 304 -26.78 4.80 17.40
C GLU A 304 -27.18 3.33 17.18
N VAL A 305 -26.28 2.44 17.55
CA VAL A 305 -26.47 0.99 17.53
C VAL A 305 -26.18 0.40 18.92
N PRO A 306 -26.65 -0.81 19.24
CA PRO A 306 -26.28 -1.48 20.49
C PRO A 306 -24.77 -1.55 20.65
N SER A 307 -24.28 -1.19 21.85
CA SER A 307 -22.84 -1.20 22.12
C SER A 307 -22.30 -2.64 22.22
N THR A 308 -21.13 -2.85 21.60
CA THR A 308 -20.36 -4.09 21.71
C THR A 308 -19.06 -3.91 22.50
N LYS A 309 -18.96 -2.83 23.31
CA LYS A 309 -17.81 -2.57 24.19
C LYS A 309 -17.73 -3.63 25.28
N ARG A 310 -16.50 -4.02 25.66
CA ARG A 310 -16.31 -4.94 26.79
C ARG A 310 -16.92 -4.33 28.07
N GLY A 311 -17.79 -5.07 28.74
CA GLY A 311 -18.48 -4.62 29.97
C GLY A 311 -19.69 -3.70 29.74
N HIS A 312 -20.18 -3.57 28.49
CA HIS A 312 -21.43 -2.87 28.23
C HIS A 312 -22.62 -3.52 28.97
N LYS A 313 -23.62 -2.72 29.30
CA LYS A 313 -24.89 -3.16 29.87
C LYS A 313 -25.96 -3.28 28.79
N ILE A 314 -26.99 -4.09 29.06
CA ILE A 314 -28.15 -4.16 28.16
C ILE A 314 -28.78 -2.78 28.03
N GLY A 315 -28.92 -2.30 26.79
CA GLY A 315 -29.46 -0.97 26.47
C GLY A 315 -28.41 0.12 26.22
N ASP A 316 -27.13 -0.16 26.51
CA ASP A 316 -26.03 0.78 26.14
C ASP A 316 -25.95 0.88 24.61
N LYS A 317 -25.74 2.11 24.13
CA LYS A 317 -25.60 2.42 22.71
C LYS A 317 -24.27 3.10 22.42
N GLU A 318 -23.83 3.02 21.18
CA GLU A 318 -22.70 3.76 20.64
C GLU A 318 -22.95 4.15 19.19
N ARG A 319 -22.32 5.21 18.70
CA ARG A 319 -22.42 5.60 17.29
C ARG A 319 -21.70 4.57 16.41
N ILE A 320 -22.22 4.32 15.21
CA ILE A 320 -21.64 3.39 14.23
C ILE A 320 -20.14 3.70 13.99
N VAL A 321 -19.79 4.97 13.80
CA VAL A 321 -18.39 5.37 13.58
C VAL A 321 -17.50 5.03 14.79
N ASP A 322 -17.94 5.25 16.02
CA ASP A 322 -17.17 4.94 17.22
C ASP A 322 -16.97 3.41 17.38
N GLN A 323 -18.01 2.65 17.06
CA GLN A 323 -17.95 1.19 17.03
C GLN A 323 -16.97 0.70 15.98
N ALA A 324 -17.03 1.23 14.74
CA ALA A 324 -16.13 0.88 13.64
C ALA A 324 -14.66 1.14 13.99
N LEU A 325 -14.32 2.32 14.51
CA LEU A 325 -12.97 2.69 14.91
C LEU A 325 -12.38 1.72 15.95
N ARG A 326 -13.20 1.27 16.90
CA ARG A 326 -12.81 0.29 17.91
C ARG A 326 -12.64 -1.11 17.31
N ILE A 327 -13.60 -1.55 16.50
CA ILE A 327 -13.59 -2.88 15.87
C ILE A 327 -12.40 -3.00 14.91
N CYS A 328 -12.11 -1.99 14.09
CA CYS A 328 -10.94 -1.97 13.21
C CYS A 328 -9.65 -2.28 13.98
N THR A 329 -9.46 -1.69 15.17
CA THR A 329 -8.30 -1.96 16.01
C THR A 329 -8.27 -3.41 16.49
N ASN A 330 -9.42 -3.94 16.94
CA ASN A 330 -9.51 -5.32 17.42
C ASN A 330 -9.22 -6.32 16.30
N VAL A 331 -9.79 -6.11 15.11
CA VAL A 331 -9.56 -6.97 13.94
C VAL A 331 -8.10 -6.89 13.51
N LYS A 332 -7.51 -5.70 13.45
CA LYS A 332 -6.09 -5.53 13.12
C LYS A 332 -5.18 -6.26 14.11
N ASN A 333 -5.48 -6.19 15.41
CA ASN A 333 -4.74 -6.93 16.44
C ASN A 333 -4.89 -8.45 16.28
N ARG A 334 -6.12 -8.94 15.98
CA ARG A 334 -6.34 -10.38 15.67
C ARG A 334 -5.52 -10.82 14.46
N GLN A 335 -5.53 -10.02 13.39
CA GLN A 335 -4.77 -10.28 12.17
C GLN A 335 -3.25 -10.29 12.45
N THR A 336 -2.75 -9.32 13.22
CA THR A 336 -1.33 -9.26 13.59
C THR A 336 -0.92 -10.51 14.38
N LYS A 337 -1.72 -10.92 15.36
CA LYS A 337 -1.44 -12.16 16.12
C LYS A 337 -1.44 -13.40 15.22
N ALA A 338 -2.39 -13.51 14.30
CA ALA A 338 -2.43 -14.64 13.35
C ALA A 338 -1.20 -14.61 12.42
N GLN A 339 -0.78 -13.42 11.97
CA GLN A 339 0.43 -13.21 11.18
C GLN A 339 1.68 -13.63 11.96
N ASP A 340 1.82 -13.22 13.23
CA ASP A 340 2.99 -13.57 14.05
C ASP A 340 3.07 -15.07 14.29
N ASN A 341 1.95 -15.75 14.54
CA ASN A 341 1.90 -17.21 14.64
C ASN A 341 2.30 -17.90 13.33
N CYS A 342 1.86 -17.37 12.19
CA CYS A 342 2.26 -17.87 10.88
C CYS A 342 3.76 -17.68 10.66
N VAL A 343 4.32 -16.51 10.96
CA VAL A 343 5.76 -16.23 10.84
C VAL A 343 6.57 -17.21 11.70
N ALA A 344 6.17 -17.44 12.96
CA ALA A 344 6.87 -18.37 13.83
C ALA A 344 6.87 -19.81 13.27
N LEU A 345 5.76 -20.25 12.66
CA LEU A 345 5.71 -21.57 11.98
C LEU A 345 6.67 -21.61 10.79
N LEU A 346 6.67 -20.56 9.94
CA LEU A 346 7.54 -20.51 8.77
C LEU A 346 9.02 -20.48 9.16
N GLU A 347 9.39 -19.75 10.21
CA GLU A 347 10.76 -19.71 10.76
C GLU A 347 11.22 -21.10 11.24
N LYS A 348 10.37 -21.80 11.96
CA LYS A 348 10.65 -23.19 12.35
C LYS A 348 10.89 -24.10 11.13
N MET A 349 10.07 -23.95 10.07
CA MET A 349 10.27 -24.72 8.83
C MET A 349 11.56 -24.37 8.10
N ILE A 350 12.01 -23.10 8.14
CA ILE A 350 13.30 -22.70 7.57
C ILE A 350 14.44 -23.49 8.20
N GLU A 351 14.44 -23.59 9.53
CA GLU A 351 15.48 -24.31 10.27
C GLU A 351 15.40 -25.83 10.04
N GLU A 352 14.21 -26.43 10.25
CA GLU A 352 13.99 -27.88 10.16
C GLU A 352 14.25 -28.45 8.76
N LYS A 353 13.90 -27.68 7.70
CA LYS A 353 14.04 -28.13 6.30
C LYS A 353 15.26 -27.54 5.60
N ASN A 354 16.10 -26.76 6.31
CA ASN A 354 17.27 -26.08 5.76
C ASN A 354 16.96 -25.29 4.46
N LEU A 355 15.88 -24.48 4.49
CA LEU A 355 15.41 -23.79 3.30
C LEU A 355 16.34 -22.65 2.83
N LEU A 356 17.25 -22.18 3.68
CA LEU A 356 18.24 -21.14 3.32
C LEU A 356 19.27 -21.59 2.27
N LYS A 357 19.31 -22.87 1.92
CA LYS A 357 20.13 -23.35 0.79
C LYS A 357 19.59 -22.88 -0.57
N ASP A 358 18.29 -22.60 -0.66
CA ASP A 358 17.61 -22.17 -1.89
C ASP A 358 17.51 -20.64 -1.96
N LYS A 359 17.49 -20.09 -3.16
CA LYS A 359 17.36 -18.64 -3.39
C LYS A 359 15.93 -18.15 -3.14
N VAL A 360 14.92 -19.00 -3.29
CA VAL A 360 13.52 -18.74 -2.98
C VAL A 360 13.11 -19.58 -1.79
N LEU A 361 12.52 -18.96 -0.77
CA LEU A 361 11.95 -19.68 0.37
C LEU A 361 10.56 -20.23 -0.01
N LEU A 362 10.52 -21.51 -0.38
CA LEU A 362 9.31 -22.20 -0.78
C LEU A 362 8.71 -23.00 0.40
N PHE A 363 7.56 -22.56 0.89
CA PHE A 363 6.81 -23.20 1.96
C PHE A 363 5.62 -23.95 1.39
N LEU A 364 5.57 -25.25 1.66
CA LEU A 364 4.48 -26.14 1.30
C LEU A 364 3.75 -26.55 2.58
N LEU A 365 2.47 -26.15 2.69
CA LEU A 365 1.65 -26.27 3.89
C LEU A 365 0.45 -27.19 3.65
N GLU A 366 0.03 -27.92 4.68
CA GLU A 366 -1.23 -28.65 4.66
C GLU A 366 -2.42 -27.70 4.95
N PRO A 367 -3.64 -28.04 4.49
CA PRO A 367 -4.84 -27.26 4.78
C PRO A 367 -5.04 -27.03 6.27
N GLY A 368 -5.33 -25.79 6.66
CA GLY A 368 -5.59 -25.42 8.05
C GLY A 368 -4.36 -25.15 8.92
N GLN A 369 -3.13 -25.34 8.43
CA GLN A 369 -1.91 -25.00 9.18
C GLN A 369 -1.76 -23.49 9.41
N ILE A 370 -2.24 -22.67 8.50
CA ILE A 370 -2.26 -21.20 8.62
C ILE A 370 -3.60 -20.64 8.16
N ASP A 371 -3.92 -19.43 8.61
CA ASP A 371 -5.00 -18.64 8.02
C ASP A 371 -4.53 -18.09 6.66
N LYS A 372 -5.21 -18.50 5.57
CA LYS A 372 -4.91 -18.06 4.20
C LYS A 372 -4.92 -16.52 4.03
N ASN A 373 -5.69 -15.82 4.89
CA ASN A 373 -5.81 -14.36 4.82
C ASN A 373 -4.56 -13.63 5.29
N VAL A 374 -3.68 -14.28 6.06
CA VAL A 374 -2.42 -13.70 6.53
C VAL A 374 -1.18 -14.24 5.82
N ALA A 375 -1.32 -15.22 4.92
CA ALA A 375 -0.19 -15.85 4.22
C ALA A 375 0.71 -14.82 3.50
N GLY A 376 0.11 -13.91 2.72
CA GLY A 376 0.86 -12.85 2.04
C GLY A 376 1.52 -11.84 2.98
N LEU A 377 0.89 -11.56 4.15
CA LEU A 377 1.47 -10.68 5.16
C LEU A 377 2.66 -11.35 5.88
N ALA A 378 2.55 -12.66 6.16
CA ALA A 378 3.64 -13.43 6.72
C ALA A 378 4.80 -13.57 5.72
N ALA A 379 4.48 -13.81 4.43
CA ALA A 379 5.47 -13.86 3.36
C ALA A 379 6.28 -12.55 3.30
N ASN A 380 5.64 -11.37 3.41
CA ASN A 380 6.35 -10.08 3.45
C ASN A 380 7.30 -9.97 4.65
N LYS A 381 6.91 -10.43 5.86
CA LYS A 381 7.80 -10.40 7.03
C LYS A 381 8.99 -11.35 6.87
N ILE A 382 8.75 -12.55 6.36
CA ILE A 382 9.83 -13.52 6.09
C ILE A 382 10.77 -12.99 5.00
N MET A 383 10.24 -12.45 3.90
CA MET A 383 11.02 -11.84 2.82
C MET A 383 11.92 -10.72 3.35
N ALA A 384 11.38 -9.81 4.14
CA ALA A 384 12.14 -8.70 4.72
C ALA A 384 13.23 -9.19 5.70
N LYS A 385 12.93 -10.21 6.53
CA LYS A 385 13.88 -10.75 7.52
C LYS A 385 15.01 -11.55 6.89
N TYR A 386 14.68 -12.42 5.92
CA TYR A 386 15.65 -13.33 5.30
C TYR A 386 16.22 -12.81 3.98
N GLN A 387 15.72 -11.67 3.49
CA GLN A 387 16.21 -10.96 2.31
C GLN A 387 16.21 -11.86 1.05
N ARG A 388 15.10 -12.58 0.84
CA ARG A 388 14.90 -13.53 -0.27
C ARG A 388 13.45 -13.53 -0.73
N PRO A 389 13.16 -13.83 -2.01
CA PRO A 389 11.80 -14.10 -2.46
C PRO A 389 11.16 -15.25 -1.67
N VAL A 390 9.86 -15.17 -1.46
CA VAL A 390 9.10 -16.10 -0.61
C VAL A 390 7.82 -16.56 -1.30
N CYS A 391 7.56 -17.86 -1.30
CA CYS A 391 6.30 -18.47 -1.71
C CYS A 391 5.70 -19.25 -0.53
N VAL A 392 4.52 -18.84 -0.05
CA VAL A 392 3.76 -19.52 1.01
C VAL A 392 2.53 -20.14 0.37
N LEU A 393 2.59 -21.46 0.13
CA LEU A 393 1.60 -22.20 -0.64
C LEU A 393 0.95 -23.27 0.23
N THR A 394 -0.36 -23.41 0.14
CA THR A 394 -1.16 -24.43 0.82
C THR A 394 -1.66 -25.45 -0.19
N LYS A 395 -1.65 -26.71 0.19
CA LYS A 395 -2.16 -27.83 -0.59
C LYS A 395 -3.66 -27.66 -0.89
N VAL A 396 -4.01 -27.81 -2.16
CA VAL A 396 -5.39 -27.78 -2.66
C VAL A 396 -5.65 -29.07 -3.40
N ILE A 397 -6.79 -29.70 -3.12
CA ILE A 397 -7.25 -30.91 -3.81
C ILE A 397 -8.55 -30.53 -4.53
N LYS A 398 -8.55 -30.64 -5.86
CA LYS A 398 -9.73 -30.38 -6.67
C LYS A 398 -9.83 -31.44 -7.78
N ASP A 399 -10.99 -32.10 -7.91
CA ASP A 399 -11.27 -33.11 -8.93
C ASP A 399 -10.21 -34.24 -9.03
N GLY A 400 -9.57 -34.58 -7.88
CA GLY A 400 -8.50 -35.59 -7.79
C GLY A 400 -7.11 -35.04 -8.12
N GLU A 401 -6.98 -33.80 -8.57
CA GLU A 401 -5.71 -33.12 -8.77
C GLU A 401 -5.21 -32.49 -7.47
N ILE A 402 -3.90 -32.56 -7.24
CA ILE A 402 -3.23 -31.91 -6.11
C ILE A 402 -2.37 -30.77 -6.65
N SER A 403 -2.52 -29.60 -6.07
CA SER A 403 -1.68 -28.44 -6.33
C SER A 403 -1.33 -27.72 -5.03
N TYR A 404 -0.31 -26.86 -5.07
CA TYR A 404 0.02 -25.94 -4.00
C TYR A 404 -0.26 -24.51 -4.46
N GLN A 405 -1.15 -23.81 -3.75
CA GLN A 405 -1.62 -22.49 -4.14
C GLN A 405 -1.51 -21.52 -2.96
N GLY A 406 -1.15 -20.26 -3.25
CA GLY A 406 -1.03 -19.27 -2.17
C GLY A 406 -0.41 -17.95 -2.63
N SER A 407 0.44 -17.36 -1.79
CA SER A 407 0.99 -16.03 -1.99
C SER A 407 2.48 -16.06 -2.25
N ALA A 408 2.93 -15.31 -3.26
CA ALA A 408 4.33 -15.08 -3.58
C ALA A 408 4.73 -13.62 -3.32
N ARG A 409 5.97 -13.40 -2.90
CA ARG A 409 6.59 -12.08 -2.69
C ARG A 409 8.00 -12.06 -3.26
N GLY A 410 8.27 -11.10 -4.14
CA GLY A 410 9.61 -10.80 -4.66
C GLY A 410 10.46 -10.04 -3.65
N TYR A 411 11.76 -10.01 -3.87
CA TYR A 411 12.72 -9.25 -3.06
C TYR A 411 13.39 -8.17 -3.92
N ASP A 412 12.68 -7.07 -4.14
CA ASP A 412 13.11 -5.97 -5.02
C ASP A 412 14.41 -5.31 -4.50
N ALA A 413 14.56 -5.19 -3.18
CA ALA A 413 15.78 -4.66 -2.57
C ALA A 413 17.05 -5.48 -2.87
N GLY A 414 16.91 -6.74 -3.27
CA GLY A 414 18.00 -7.60 -3.73
C GLY A 414 18.22 -7.58 -5.24
N GLY A 415 17.50 -6.71 -5.96
CA GLY A 415 17.60 -6.58 -7.42
C GLY A 415 16.66 -7.49 -8.21
N VAL A 416 15.65 -8.09 -7.56
CA VAL A 416 14.64 -8.94 -8.21
C VAL A 416 13.41 -8.09 -8.53
N ASN A 417 13.43 -7.36 -9.63
CA ASN A 417 12.41 -6.36 -9.96
C ASN A 417 11.08 -6.93 -10.48
N ASN A 418 11.07 -8.17 -10.97
CA ASN A 418 9.85 -8.83 -11.45
C ASN A 418 9.89 -10.33 -11.15
N PHE A 419 9.55 -10.67 -9.92
CA PHE A 419 9.53 -12.08 -9.50
C PHE A 419 8.41 -12.88 -10.16
N LYS A 420 7.30 -12.23 -10.55
CA LYS A 420 6.19 -12.88 -11.27
C LYS A 420 6.64 -13.45 -12.62
N ASP A 421 7.40 -12.69 -13.40
CA ASP A 421 7.91 -13.14 -14.69
C ASP A 421 8.89 -14.30 -14.52
N ILE A 422 9.80 -14.22 -13.53
CA ILE A 422 10.71 -15.34 -13.21
C ILE A 422 9.92 -16.62 -12.90
N CYS A 423 8.86 -16.52 -12.09
CA CYS A 423 8.01 -17.67 -11.81
C CYS A 423 7.33 -18.22 -13.07
N THR A 424 6.84 -17.33 -13.94
CA THR A 424 6.15 -17.69 -15.20
C THR A 424 7.09 -18.35 -16.18
N GLU A 425 8.30 -17.84 -16.34
CA GLU A 425 9.34 -18.38 -17.23
C GLU A 425 9.82 -19.77 -16.81
N SER A 426 9.66 -20.16 -15.54
CA SER A 426 9.96 -21.52 -15.08
C SER A 426 9.14 -22.60 -15.78
N LYS A 427 7.97 -22.25 -16.34
CA LYS A 427 6.97 -23.16 -16.94
C LYS A 427 6.46 -24.26 -16.01
N ALA A 428 6.76 -24.15 -14.73
CA ALA A 428 6.40 -25.13 -13.70
C ALA A 428 5.17 -24.69 -12.87
N ILE A 429 4.47 -23.63 -13.29
CA ILE A 429 3.35 -23.06 -12.56
C ILE A 429 2.03 -23.17 -13.33
N MET A 430 0.91 -23.18 -12.60
CA MET A 430 -0.44 -23.14 -13.16
C MET A 430 -0.86 -21.72 -13.53
N TYR A 431 -0.55 -20.76 -12.63
CA TYR A 431 -0.86 -19.34 -12.77
C TYR A 431 0.03 -18.48 -11.88
N ALA A 432 0.18 -17.20 -12.27
CA ALA A 432 0.75 -16.13 -11.46
C ALA A 432 -0.11 -14.86 -11.66
N GLU A 433 -0.91 -14.47 -10.67
CA GLU A 433 -1.91 -13.39 -10.79
C GLU A 433 -1.66 -12.30 -9.75
N GLY A 434 -1.54 -11.05 -10.18
CA GLY A 434 -1.26 -9.88 -9.34
C GLY A 434 -0.08 -9.06 -9.84
N HIS A 435 0.53 -8.28 -8.93
CA HIS A 435 1.64 -7.37 -9.24
C HIS A 435 2.97 -8.11 -9.39
N GLN A 436 3.97 -7.44 -9.98
CA GLN A 436 5.30 -8.00 -10.30
C GLN A 436 6.02 -8.67 -9.10
N SER A 437 5.87 -8.09 -7.91
CA SER A 437 6.54 -8.58 -6.68
C SER A 437 5.58 -9.06 -5.59
N ALA A 438 4.24 -9.05 -5.84
CA ALA A 438 3.23 -9.50 -4.88
C ALA A 438 2.03 -10.10 -5.62
N PHE A 439 1.95 -11.43 -5.67
CA PHE A 439 0.97 -12.13 -6.50
C PHE A 439 0.51 -13.45 -5.89
N GLY A 440 -0.59 -13.96 -6.41
CA GLY A 440 -1.06 -15.34 -6.21
C GLY A 440 -0.29 -16.30 -7.11
N LEU A 441 0.10 -17.45 -6.59
CA LEU A 441 0.86 -18.47 -7.31
C LEU A 441 0.24 -19.84 -7.10
N GLY A 442 0.14 -20.64 -8.18
CA GLY A 442 -0.24 -22.03 -8.15
C GLY A 442 0.80 -22.91 -8.83
N ILE A 443 1.23 -24.00 -8.15
CA ILE A 443 2.17 -25.00 -8.67
C ILE A 443 1.48 -26.36 -8.65
N PRO A 444 1.40 -27.12 -9.76
CA PRO A 444 0.83 -28.47 -9.76
C PRO A 444 1.74 -29.44 -9.00
N PHE A 445 1.16 -30.49 -8.43
CA PHE A 445 1.91 -31.49 -7.68
C PHE A 445 1.61 -32.91 -8.13
N CYS A 446 0.36 -33.23 -8.48
CA CYS A 446 -0.05 -34.54 -8.95
C CYS A 446 -1.28 -34.41 -9.85
N TYR A 447 -1.24 -35.12 -10.98
CA TYR A 447 -2.37 -35.26 -11.91
C TYR A 447 -3.04 -36.63 -11.72
N PRO A 448 -4.36 -36.78 -11.97
CA PRO A 448 -5.03 -38.06 -11.93
C PRO A 448 -4.36 -39.08 -12.85
N GLY A 449 -3.93 -40.21 -12.30
CA GLY A 449 -3.29 -41.30 -13.06
C GLY A 449 -1.77 -41.22 -13.23
N ALA A 450 -1.12 -40.19 -12.65
CA ALA A 450 0.35 -40.06 -12.62
C ALA A 450 0.87 -40.49 -11.24
N GLU A 451 0.99 -41.79 -10.99
CA GLU A 451 1.50 -42.30 -9.70
C GLU A 451 3.03 -42.19 -9.55
N GLU A 452 3.78 -42.06 -10.65
CA GLU A 452 5.26 -42.16 -10.63
C GLU A 452 6.01 -40.84 -10.58
N VAL A 453 5.38 -39.67 -10.83
CA VAL A 453 6.06 -38.36 -10.91
C VAL A 453 5.31 -37.31 -10.08
N GLN A 454 5.31 -37.47 -8.76
CA GLN A 454 4.72 -36.48 -7.87
C GLN A 454 5.71 -35.37 -7.53
N GLY A 455 5.35 -34.11 -7.86
CA GLY A 455 6.11 -32.94 -7.47
C GLY A 455 7.28 -32.59 -8.41
N GLU A 456 7.30 -33.09 -9.66
CA GLU A 456 8.32 -32.75 -10.66
C GLU A 456 8.37 -31.22 -10.89
N GLU A 457 7.21 -30.58 -10.99
CA GLU A 457 7.10 -29.15 -11.20
C GLU A 457 7.65 -28.33 -10.01
N LEU A 458 7.53 -28.85 -8.78
CA LEU A 458 8.15 -28.21 -7.61
C LEU A 458 9.68 -28.25 -7.68
N TYR A 459 10.26 -29.37 -8.16
CA TYR A 459 11.71 -29.48 -8.37
C TYR A 459 12.16 -28.59 -9.52
N LEU A 460 11.45 -28.59 -10.64
CA LEU A 460 11.72 -27.72 -11.78
C LEU A 460 11.67 -26.24 -11.39
N PHE A 461 10.63 -25.83 -10.66
CA PHE A 461 10.50 -24.48 -10.14
C PHE A 461 11.69 -24.07 -9.26
N ARG A 462 12.06 -24.94 -8.30
CA ARG A 462 13.16 -24.68 -7.40
C ARG A 462 14.49 -24.58 -8.12
N ASP A 463 14.80 -25.55 -8.99
CA ASP A 463 16.07 -25.60 -9.71
C ASP A 463 16.21 -24.41 -10.67
N TYR A 464 15.12 -24.06 -11.39
CA TYR A 464 15.08 -22.89 -12.28
C TYR A 464 15.32 -21.59 -11.48
N THR A 465 14.57 -21.38 -10.40
CA THR A 465 14.70 -20.15 -9.60
C THR A 465 16.06 -20.03 -8.92
N ASN A 466 16.67 -21.13 -8.47
CA ASN A 466 18.02 -21.15 -7.94
C ASN A 466 19.06 -20.74 -8.99
N GLU A 467 18.93 -21.22 -10.24
CA GLU A 467 19.86 -20.85 -11.32
C GLU A 467 19.70 -19.39 -11.75
N VAL A 468 18.46 -18.94 -11.98
CA VAL A 468 18.21 -17.56 -12.43
C VAL A 468 18.60 -16.53 -11.35
N LEU A 469 18.40 -16.86 -10.08
CA LEU A 469 18.67 -15.97 -8.95
C LEU A 469 20.03 -16.22 -8.29
N LYS A 470 20.94 -17.00 -8.92
CA LYS A 470 22.25 -17.33 -8.32
C LYS A 470 23.07 -16.10 -7.92
N ASP A 471 22.99 -15.02 -8.71
CA ASP A 471 23.72 -13.77 -8.50
C ASP A 471 22.89 -12.72 -7.70
N MET A 472 21.70 -13.10 -7.22
CA MET A 472 20.88 -12.22 -6.38
C MET A 472 21.65 -11.86 -5.09
N SER A 473 21.65 -10.57 -4.76
CA SER A 473 22.25 -10.09 -3.52
C SER A 473 21.49 -10.60 -2.29
N ASP A 474 22.21 -11.17 -1.34
CA ASP A 474 21.67 -11.55 -0.02
C ASP A 474 21.55 -10.34 0.93
N LYS A 475 21.92 -9.15 0.47
CA LYS A 475 21.86 -7.89 1.22
C LYS A 475 21.12 -6.84 0.39
N PRO A 476 20.41 -5.91 1.04
CA PRO A 476 19.73 -4.82 0.32
C PRO A 476 20.74 -3.99 -0.48
N ILE A 477 20.28 -3.52 -1.64
CA ILE A 477 21.01 -2.57 -2.47
C ILE A 477 20.35 -1.20 -2.26
N TYR A 478 21.02 -0.32 -1.54
CA TYR A 478 20.50 1.01 -1.25
C TYR A 478 20.76 1.97 -2.40
N THR A 479 19.75 2.72 -2.80
CA THR A 479 19.91 3.91 -3.65
C THR A 479 20.07 5.12 -2.76
N VAL A 480 21.21 5.80 -2.87
CA VAL A 480 21.63 6.90 -2.01
C VAL A 480 21.61 8.22 -2.78
N ASP A 481 20.90 9.21 -2.28
CA ASP A 481 20.76 10.52 -2.92
C ASP A 481 21.90 11.50 -2.53
N TYR A 482 22.46 11.39 -1.32
CA TYR A 482 23.55 12.23 -0.83
C TYR A 482 24.58 11.44 -0.03
N GLU A 483 25.85 11.85 -0.16
CA GLU A 483 26.95 11.37 0.67
C GLU A 483 27.42 12.51 1.57
N PHE A 484 27.45 12.27 2.89
CA PHE A 484 27.88 13.21 3.92
C PHE A 484 29.13 12.72 4.64
N ASN A 485 29.92 13.65 5.18
CA ASN A 485 31.10 13.34 5.96
C ASN A 485 30.99 13.83 7.44
N GLY A 486 29.87 14.47 7.78
CA GLY A 486 29.58 14.99 9.09
C GLY A 486 30.42 16.20 9.50
N LYS A 487 31.02 16.91 8.54
CA LYS A 487 31.92 18.05 8.77
C LYS A 487 31.47 19.32 8.06
N GLU A 488 30.77 19.20 6.93
CA GLU A 488 30.35 20.34 6.15
C GLU A 488 29.18 21.09 6.83
N SER A 489 29.22 22.40 6.82
CA SER A 489 28.26 23.27 7.52
C SER A 489 26.86 23.28 6.90
N ASN A 490 26.71 22.90 5.64
CA ASN A 490 25.44 22.85 4.92
C ASN A 490 24.70 21.51 5.04
N GLU A 491 25.37 20.44 5.47
CA GLU A 491 24.74 19.10 5.61
C GLU A 491 23.50 19.10 6.52
N PRO A 492 23.51 19.77 7.72
CA PRO A 492 22.32 19.83 8.54
C PRO A 492 21.10 20.44 7.86
N ALA A 493 21.30 21.48 7.03
CA ALA A 493 20.21 22.12 6.29
C ALA A 493 19.62 21.18 5.25
N ILE A 494 20.46 20.48 4.48
CA ILE A 494 20.02 19.49 3.49
C ILE A 494 19.20 18.36 4.17
N ILE A 495 19.64 17.87 5.34
CA ILE A 495 18.91 16.82 6.08
C ILE A 495 17.52 17.29 6.49
N ILE A 496 17.41 18.53 6.98
CA ILE A 496 16.12 19.13 7.39
C ILE A 496 15.22 19.31 6.17
N GLU A 497 15.73 19.87 5.05
CA GLU A 497 14.97 20.02 3.81
C GLU A 497 14.40 18.66 3.33
N ILE A 498 15.19 17.58 3.41
CA ILE A 498 14.72 16.23 3.06
C ILE A 498 13.66 15.73 4.04
N ALA A 499 13.84 15.96 5.35
CA ALA A 499 12.87 15.56 6.36
C ALA A 499 11.51 16.27 6.16
N GLU A 500 11.52 17.52 5.73
CA GLU A 500 10.31 18.31 5.43
C GLU A 500 9.57 17.87 4.16
N MET A 501 10.14 16.98 3.36
CA MET A 501 9.48 16.42 2.16
C MET A 501 8.53 15.25 2.44
N ASN A 502 8.11 14.99 3.66
CA ASN A 502 7.26 13.84 4.01
C ASN A 502 5.93 13.75 3.22
N ASP A 503 5.41 14.89 2.78
CA ASP A 503 4.17 14.94 1.98
C ASP A 503 4.33 14.37 0.56
N PHE A 504 5.56 14.16 0.10
CA PHE A 504 5.87 13.68 -1.25
C PHE A 504 6.05 12.15 -1.32
N TRP A 505 6.33 11.49 -0.20
CA TRP A 505 6.72 10.08 -0.22
C TRP A 505 5.52 9.13 -0.37
N GLY A 506 5.69 8.13 -1.21
CA GLY A 506 4.71 7.08 -1.49
C GLY A 506 5.11 6.28 -2.72
N LYS A 507 4.13 5.70 -3.41
CA LYS A 507 4.40 4.87 -4.58
C LYS A 507 5.19 5.63 -5.65
N ASP A 508 6.28 5.03 -6.12
CA ASP A 508 7.23 5.53 -7.12
C ASP A 508 8.02 6.79 -6.72
N LEU A 509 7.76 7.33 -5.54
CA LEU A 509 8.52 8.41 -4.92
C LEU A 509 9.04 7.94 -3.57
N ASP A 510 10.07 7.10 -3.60
CA ASP A 510 10.67 6.53 -2.42
C ASP A 510 11.41 7.59 -1.59
N ARG A 511 11.30 7.45 -0.27
CA ARG A 511 12.03 8.30 0.67
C ARG A 511 13.54 8.21 0.43
N PRO A 512 14.28 9.34 0.38
CA PRO A 512 15.71 9.34 0.13
C PRO A 512 16.50 8.62 1.22
N HIS A 513 17.56 7.90 0.81
CA HIS A 513 18.63 7.50 1.70
C HIS A 513 19.84 8.39 1.52
N VAL A 514 20.56 8.59 2.61
CA VAL A 514 21.84 9.30 2.63
C VAL A 514 22.92 8.38 3.20
N LEU A 515 24.12 8.50 2.68
CA LEU A 515 25.30 7.80 3.17
C LEU A 515 26.10 8.75 4.06
N VAL A 516 26.55 8.25 5.21
CA VAL A 516 27.44 9.03 6.08
C VAL A 516 28.67 8.19 6.40
N LYS A 517 29.87 8.79 6.21
CA LYS A 517 31.15 8.17 6.55
C LYS A 517 31.80 8.96 7.68
N PHE A 518 32.12 8.29 8.78
CA PHE A 518 32.76 8.93 9.92
C PHE A 518 33.66 7.95 10.71
N LYS A 519 34.65 8.50 11.39
CA LYS A 519 35.49 7.74 12.31
C LYS A 519 34.93 7.81 13.72
N MET A 520 35.00 6.71 14.46
CA MET A 520 34.53 6.69 15.86
C MET A 520 35.32 7.67 16.74
N SER A 521 36.59 7.93 16.45
CA SER A 521 37.42 8.94 17.12
C SER A 521 36.92 10.37 16.95
N ASP A 522 36.16 10.67 15.89
CA ASP A 522 35.70 12.02 15.53
C ASP A 522 34.32 12.34 16.11
N VAL A 523 33.60 11.36 16.68
CA VAL A 523 32.20 11.50 17.11
C VAL A 523 32.03 11.31 18.61
N ARG A 524 30.96 11.90 19.16
CA ARG A 524 30.51 11.56 20.51
C ARG A 524 29.53 10.42 20.44
N PHE A 525 29.86 9.29 21.04
CA PHE A 525 29.01 8.12 21.13
C PHE A 525 28.31 8.05 22.50
N ALA A 526 27.04 7.66 22.51
CA ALA A 526 26.28 7.46 23.75
C ALA A 526 25.23 6.36 23.55
N VAL A 527 25.05 5.54 24.56
CA VAL A 527 23.97 4.56 24.66
C VAL A 527 22.82 5.16 25.48
N MET A 528 21.64 5.23 24.91
CA MET A 528 20.44 5.79 25.52
C MET A 528 19.52 4.65 26.02
N LYS A 529 18.35 5.01 26.59
CA LYS A 529 17.34 4.03 27.02
C LYS A 529 16.98 3.06 25.90
N SER A 530 16.66 1.81 26.25
CA SER A 530 16.31 0.72 25.33
C SER A 530 17.38 0.43 24.27
N ASN A 531 18.65 0.48 24.68
CA ASN A 531 19.82 0.23 23.83
C ASN A 531 19.79 1.05 22.52
N THR A 532 19.33 2.29 22.61
CA THR A 532 19.37 3.21 21.47
C THR A 532 20.76 3.82 21.37
N LEU A 533 21.43 3.64 20.23
CA LEU A 533 22.76 4.17 19.97
C LEU A 533 22.63 5.58 19.39
N LYS A 534 23.43 6.50 19.90
CA LYS A 534 23.51 7.88 19.39
C LYS A 534 24.95 8.23 19.06
N PHE A 535 25.17 8.64 17.81
CA PHE A 535 26.42 9.24 17.36
C PHE A 535 26.17 10.72 17.09
N THR A 536 27.00 11.60 17.62
CA THR A 536 26.93 13.05 17.34
C THR A 536 28.16 13.44 16.55
N LEU A 537 27.95 13.86 15.32
CA LEU A 537 28.99 14.25 14.36
C LEU A 537 29.56 15.64 14.70
N PRO A 538 30.73 16.02 14.17
CA PRO A 538 31.36 17.32 14.41
C PRO A 538 30.47 18.53 14.07
N ASN A 539 29.64 18.43 13.05
CA ASN A 539 28.68 19.48 12.65
C ASN A 539 27.32 19.40 13.36
N ASN A 540 27.26 18.67 14.53
CA ASN A 540 26.09 18.47 15.38
C ASN A 540 24.93 17.65 14.77
N ILE A 541 25.12 16.96 13.66
CA ILE A 541 24.15 15.97 13.19
C ILE A 541 24.12 14.80 14.19
N SER A 542 22.92 14.37 14.58
CA SER A 542 22.74 13.19 15.42
C SER A 542 22.31 11.99 14.55
N ILE A 543 23.04 10.87 14.64
CA ILE A 543 22.64 9.59 14.03
C ILE A 543 22.09 8.70 15.15
N ILE A 544 20.89 8.16 14.95
CA ILE A 544 20.17 7.32 15.92
C ILE A 544 19.98 5.92 15.34
N LYS A 545 20.37 4.90 16.10
CA LYS A 545 20.07 3.49 15.80
C LYS A 545 19.28 2.92 16.98
N PHE A 546 18.09 2.41 16.71
CA PHE A 546 17.26 1.75 17.71
C PHE A 546 17.65 0.27 17.88
N GLY A 547 17.56 -0.25 19.10
CA GLY A 547 17.68 -1.68 19.38
C GLY A 547 19.09 -2.25 19.18
N GLY A 548 20.14 -1.58 19.61
CA GLY A 548 21.49 -2.10 19.62
C GLY A 548 21.64 -3.36 20.49
N THR A 549 22.48 -4.33 20.08
CA THR A 549 22.82 -5.48 20.90
C THR A 549 23.95 -5.15 21.88
N ASP A 550 24.09 -5.95 22.95
CA ASP A 550 25.16 -5.73 23.94
C ASP A 550 26.55 -5.94 23.30
N GLU A 551 26.67 -6.90 22.35
CA GLU A 551 27.92 -7.15 21.63
C GLU A 551 28.28 -5.95 20.74
N GLU A 552 27.30 -5.39 20.03
CA GLU A 552 27.47 -4.21 19.18
C GLU A 552 27.89 -2.98 19.99
N ILE A 553 27.27 -2.78 21.15
CA ILE A 553 27.62 -1.69 22.07
C ILE A 553 29.08 -1.83 22.52
N GLN A 554 29.48 -3.02 22.97
CA GLN A 554 30.86 -3.30 23.40
C GLN A 554 31.86 -3.10 22.28
N GLU A 555 31.53 -3.52 21.06
CA GLU A 555 32.41 -3.33 19.88
C GLU A 555 32.64 -1.83 19.61
N LEU A 556 31.58 -1.02 19.64
CA LEU A 556 31.65 0.41 19.35
C LEU A 556 32.32 1.21 20.49
N GLU A 557 32.10 0.85 21.75
CA GLU A 557 32.73 1.52 22.91
C GLU A 557 34.24 1.27 22.99
N ASN A 558 34.69 0.07 22.60
CA ASN A 558 36.07 -0.34 22.76
C ASN A 558 36.99 -0.06 21.55
N ASN A 559 36.42 0.35 20.41
CA ASN A 559 37.17 0.54 19.16
C ASN A 559 37.04 1.97 18.63
N LEU A 560 38.00 2.83 18.97
CA LEU A 560 38.06 4.19 18.39
C LEU A 560 38.70 4.21 16.98
N ASP A 561 39.48 3.19 16.63
CA ASP A 561 40.22 3.07 15.36
C ASP A 561 39.38 2.36 14.28
N ILE A 562 38.12 2.70 14.20
CA ILE A 562 37.19 2.21 13.17
C ILE A 562 36.56 3.36 12.42
N GLU A 563 36.29 3.11 11.15
CA GLU A 563 35.47 3.95 10.29
C GLU A 563 34.13 3.27 10.06
N ILE A 564 33.04 4.03 10.22
CA ILE A 564 31.68 3.58 9.99
C ILE A 564 31.17 4.21 8.69
N THR A 565 30.65 3.36 7.81
CA THR A 565 29.85 3.77 6.65
C THR A 565 28.41 3.41 6.95
N ALA A 566 27.54 4.39 7.06
CA ALA A 566 26.16 4.23 7.48
C ALA A 566 25.19 4.70 6.40
N VAL A 567 24.15 3.90 6.09
CA VAL A 567 22.97 4.32 5.32
C VAL A 567 21.88 4.75 6.26
N CYS A 568 21.37 5.95 6.06
CA CYS A 568 20.44 6.60 6.96
C CYS A 568 19.24 7.21 6.21
N LYS A 569 18.12 7.39 6.93
CA LYS A 569 17.01 8.27 6.54
C LYS A 569 17.15 9.62 7.23
N CYS A 570 16.83 10.69 6.48
CA CYS A 570 16.79 12.03 7.05
C CYS A 570 15.56 12.21 7.93
N ASN A 571 15.78 12.88 9.07
CA ASN A 571 14.77 13.20 10.04
C ASN A 571 15.10 14.52 10.72
N GLU A 572 14.14 15.09 11.44
CA GLU A 572 14.36 16.21 12.35
C GLU A 572 14.11 15.79 13.81
N ASN A 573 14.79 16.46 14.72
CA ASN A 573 14.52 16.35 16.14
C ASN A 573 14.15 17.74 16.69
N GLU A 574 12.92 17.86 17.21
CA GLU A 574 12.43 19.09 17.82
C GLU A 574 12.51 18.96 19.35
N TRP A 575 13.23 19.87 19.99
CA TRP A 575 13.35 19.93 21.43
C TRP A 575 13.33 21.38 21.91
N GLY A 576 12.39 21.71 22.80
CA GLY A 576 12.29 23.07 23.37
C GLY A 576 12.08 24.16 22.31
N GLY A 577 11.46 23.86 21.17
CA GLY A 577 11.26 24.78 20.06
C GLY A 577 12.47 24.91 19.11
N TYR A 578 13.53 24.15 19.32
CA TYR A 578 14.69 24.10 18.43
C TYR A 578 14.63 22.85 17.57
N VAL A 579 14.74 23.03 16.26
CA VAL A 579 14.84 21.93 15.27
C VAL A 579 16.31 21.65 15.00
N SER A 580 16.69 20.39 14.99
CA SER A 580 18.05 19.93 14.68
C SER A 580 18.02 18.74 13.72
N ALA A 581 19.03 18.66 12.85
CA ALA A 581 19.19 17.56 11.91
C ALA A 581 19.43 16.24 12.63
N GLN A 582 18.66 15.24 12.27
CA GLN A 582 18.77 13.88 12.78
C GLN A 582 18.75 12.88 11.62
N LEU A 583 19.54 11.84 11.74
CA LEU A 583 19.56 10.72 10.83
C LEU A 583 19.11 9.45 11.58
N ILE A 584 18.24 8.67 10.98
CA ILE A 584 17.86 7.35 11.48
C ILE A 584 18.66 6.30 10.71
N LEU A 585 19.51 5.58 11.41
CA LEU A 585 20.38 4.56 10.83
C LEU A 585 19.55 3.33 10.42
N GLU A 586 19.71 2.89 9.18
CA GLU A 586 19.07 1.68 8.64
C GLU A 586 20.05 0.51 8.53
N ASP A 587 21.25 0.77 8.01
CA ASP A 587 22.28 -0.24 7.85
C ASP A 587 23.66 0.41 7.95
N TYR A 588 24.69 -0.36 8.32
CA TYR A 588 26.06 0.15 8.38
C TYR A 588 27.11 -0.95 8.27
N GLU A 589 28.33 -0.54 7.93
CA GLU A 589 29.53 -1.36 7.90
C GLU A 589 30.63 -0.73 8.73
N ILE A 590 31.40 -1.57 9.40
CA ILE A 590 32.57 -1.19 10.17
C ILE A 590 33.84 -1.58 9.40
N GLN A 591 34.75 -0.64 9.21
CA GLN A 591 36.08 -0.89 8.67
C GLN A 591 37.14 -0.53 9.70
N LYS A 592 38.07 -1.45 9.98
CA LYS A 592 39.23 -1.17 10.84
C LYS A 592 40.21 -0.27 10.09
N ILE A 593 40.59 0.84 10.72
CA ILE A 593 41.62 1.73 10.16
C ILE A 593 42.99 1.06 10.35
N PRO A 594 43.73 0.77 9.28
CA PRO A 594 45.05 0.17 9.42
C PRO A 594 45.97 1.15 10.13
N HIS A 595 46.53 0.74 11.27
CA HIS A 595 47.60 1.51 11.93
C HIS A 595 48.77 1.66 10.95
N ARG A 596 49.11 2.91 10.58
CA ARG A 596 50.40 3.15 9.93
C ARG A 596 51.49 2.66 10.89
N LYS A 597 52.18 1.56 10.56
CA LYS A 597 53.41 1.24 11.22
C LYS A 597 54.33 2.45 11.09
N LEU A 598 54.61 3.12 12.19
CA LEU A 598 55.68 4.10 12.24
C LEU A 598 56.94 3.35 11.82
N ASP A 599 57.50 3.80 10.70
CA ASP A 599 58.76 3.24 10.20
C ASP A 599 59.82 3.60 11.22
N ALA A 600 60.22 2.59 12.03
CA ALA A 600 61.24 2.74 13.07
C ALA A 600 62.64 3.04 12.53
N SER A 601 62.76 3.26 11.21
CA SER A 601 64.04 3.62 10.57
C SER A 601 64.43 5.10 10.70
N PHE A 602 63.57 5.93 11.38
CA PHE A 602 63.85 7.35 11.64
C PHE A 602 64.32 7.66 13.09
N PHE A 603 64.62 6.64 13.92
CA PHE A 603 65.23 6.84 15.23
C PHE A 603 66.60 6.21 15.29
#